data_df9a0a22fd431b651916f9c5195654b0
#
_entry.id   df9a0a22fd431b651916f9c5195654b0
#
_cell.length_a   1.000
_cell.length_b   1.000
_cell.length_c   1.000
_cell.angle_alpha   90.00
_cell.angle_beta   90.00
_cell.angle_gamma   90.00
#
_symmetry.space_group_name_H-M   'P 1'
#
loop_
_entity.id
_entity.type
_entity.pdbx_description
1 polymer ?
#
loop_
_entity_poly.entity_id
_entity_poly.type
_entity_poly.pdbx_seq_one_letter_code
_entity_poly.pdbx_strand_id
1 'polypeptide(L)'
;LVVKDEFEERDKFMRANLDAMARRVGDMQARMVQLESLGDRVMGLSGMSPADIPKNDGRGGALVGARNLSLEELQATLDDLEKLTNQRVDWMTVMESRLFDQHIRKKMVPTHAPVAGRAAGSAFGWRLDPFTGQSALHTGLDFQADTGTPILAAAGGVVIAQEFHPAYGNMIEVDHGNQLVTRYAHASRTLVKQGDLVKRGQKFAEVGTT
;
A
#
# COMPACT_ATOMS: atom_id res chain seq x y z
N LEU A 1 -4.32 -64.43 -23.76
CA LEU A 1 -4.19 -63.14 -24.49
C LEU A 1 -5.11 -62.08 -23.87
N VAL A 2 -6.44 -62.29 -23.81
CA VAL A 2 -7.40 -61.32 -23.32
C VAL A 2 -7.12 -60.79 -21.90
N VAL A 3 -6.79 -61.64 -20.96
CA VAL A 3 -6.48 -61.28 -19.54
C VAL A 3 -5.23 -60.41 -19.43
N LYS A 4 -4.26 -60.58 -20.31
CA LYS A 4 -3.01 -59.83 -20.31
C LYS A 4 -3.26 -58.40 -20.84
N ASP A 5 -4.07 -58.29 -21.86
CA ASP A 5 -4.41 -56.99 -22.45
C ASP A 5 -5.26 -56.15 -21.49
N GLU A 6 -6.22 -56.75 -20.77
CA GLU A 6 -6.98 -56.06 -19.72
C GLU A 6 -6.11 -55.62 -18.53
N PHE A 7 -5.09 -56.40 -18.16
CA PHE A 7 -4.15 -56.01 -17.11
C PHE A 7 -3.29 -54.81 -17.55
N GLU A 8 -2.79 -54.81 -18.78
CA GLU A 8 -1.98 -53.71 -19.32
C GLU A 8 -2.80 -52.42 -19.48
N GLU A 9 -4.05 -52.50 -19.90
CA GLU A 9 -4.96 -51.34 -19.98
C GLU A 9 -5.25 -50.74 -18.59
N ARG A 10 -5.50 -51.57 -17.59
CA ARG A 10 -5.74 -51.13 -16.22
C ARG A 10 -4.50 -50.52 -15.58
N ASP A 11 -3.32 -51.02 -15.86
CA ASP A 11 -2.06 -50.47 -15.39
C ASP A 11 -1.76 -49.11 -16.03
N LYS A 12 -2.00 -48.96 -17.34
CA LYS A 12 -1.91 -47.67 -18.04
C LYS A 12 -2.89 -46.63 -17.50
N PHE A 13 -4.12 -47.04 -17.24
CA PHE A 13 -5.15 -46.14 -16.66
C PHE A 13 -4.74 -45.67 -15.26
N MET A 14 -4.27 -46.61 -14.40
CA MET A 14 -3.79 -46.26 -13.06
C MET A 14 -2.60 -45.30 -13.10
N ARG A 15 -1.60 -45.55 -13.96
CA ARG A 15 -0.43 -44.67 -14.11
C ARG A 15 -0.83 -43.27 -14.60
N ALA A 16 -1.73 -43.20 -15.60
CA ALA A 16 -2.22 -41.91 -16.11
C ALA A 16 -2.94 -41.09 -15.03
N ASN A 17 -3.74 -41.73 -14.17
CA ASN A 17 -4.40 -41.05 -13.06
C ASN A 17 -3.41 -40.61 -11.98
N LEU A 18 -2.41 -41.43 -11.62
CA LEU A 18 -1.38 -41.06 -10.67
C LEU A 18 -0.53 -39.87 -11.18
N ASP A 19 -0.18 -39.89 -12.47
CA ASP A 19 0.56 -38.78 -13.09
C ASP A 19 -0.27 -37.45 -13.12
N ALA A 20 -1.57 -37.56 -13.37
CA ALA A 20 -2.48 -36.41 -13.32
C ALA A 20 -2.57 -35.85 -11.89
N MET A 21 -2.73 -36.71 -10.89
CA MET A 21 -2.76 -36.31 -9.47
C MET A 21 -1.45 -35.69 -9.02
N ALA A 22 -0.32 -36.28 -9.40
CA ALA A 22 1.02 -35.74 -9.07
C ALA A 22 1.20 -34.32 -9.62
N ARG A 23 0.77 -34.07 -10.85
CA ARG A 23 0.77 -32.71 -11.44
C ARG A 23 -0.10 -31.73 -10.65
N ARG A 24 -1.34 -32.13 -10.29
CA ARG A 24 -2.25 -31.29 -9.50
C ARG A 24 -1.67 -30.97 -8.11
N VAL A 25 -1.03 -31.92 -7.45
CA VAL A 25 -0.33 -31.70 -6.17
C VAL A 25 0.83 -30.68 -6.36
N GLY A 26 1.59 -30.81 -7.45
CA GLY A 26 2.66 -29.86 -7.80
C GLY A 26 2.13 -28.43 -8.02
N ASP A 27 1.02 -28.30 -8.74
CA ASP A 27 0.36 -27.00 -8.96
C ASP A 27 -0.15 -26.39 -7.65
N MET A 28 -0.72 -27.21 -6.76
CA MET A 28 -1.13 -26.75 -5.43
C MET A 28 0.05 -26.28 -4.58
N GLN A 29 1.19 -26.99 -4.61
CA GLN A 29 2.40 -26.56 -3.91
C GLN A 29 2.90 -25.22 -4.43
N ALA A 30 2.90 -24.99 -5.75
CA ALA A 30 3.26 -23.70 -6.34
C ALA A 30 2.33 -22.56 -5.88
N ARG A 31 1.03 -22.83 -5.78
CA ARG A 31 0.04 -21.85 -5.27
C ARG A 31 0.21 -21.57 -3.78
N MET A 32 0.61 -22.56 -2.97
CA MET A 32 0.92 -22.33 -1.56
C MET A 32 2.12 -21.40 -1.39
N VAL A 33 3.18 -21.57 -2.18
CA VAL A 33 4.33 -20.64 -2.19
C VAL A 33 3.89 -19.22 -2.60
N GLN A 34 2.99 -19.11 -3.57
CA GLN A 34 2.40 -17.83 -3.95
C GLN A 34 1.61 -17.21 -2.80
N LEU A 35 0.82 -17.99 -2.06
CA LEU A 35 0.07 -17.51 -0.88
C LEU A 35 0.99 -17.02 0.24
N GLU A 36 2.10 -17.73 0.51
CA GLU A 36 3.10 -17.29 1.48
C GLU A 36 3.69 -15.92 1.09
N SER A 37 4.12 -15.79 -0.17
CA SER A 37 4.65 -14.52 -0.68
C SER A 37 3.62 -13.37 -0.62
N LEU A 38 2.35 -13.64 -0.94
CA LEU A 38 1.26 -12.67 -0.79
C LEU A 38 1.05 -12.30 0.68
N GLY A 39 1.10 -13.29 1.58
CA GLY A 39 0.99 -13.09 3.03
C GLY A 39 2.06 -12.14 3.56
N ASP A 40 3.31 -12.34 3.17
CA ASP A 40 4.44 -11.48 3.55
C ASP A 40 4.26 -10.04 3.08
N ARG A 41 3.78 -9.84 1.84
CA ARG A 41 3.51 -8.50 1.30
C ARG A 41 2.35 -7.80 2.02
N VAL A 42 1.27 -8.53 2.29
CA VAL A 42 0.11 -8.02 3.05
C VAL A 42 0.53 -7.62 4.46
N MET A 43 1.35 -8.43 5.14
CA MET A 43 1.90 -8.08 6.45
C MET A 43 2.76 -6.82 6.39
N GLY A 44 3.68 -6.73 5.45
CA GLY A 44 4.52 -5.55 5.27
C GLY A 44 3.72 -4.26 5.04
N LEU A 45 2.62 -4.33 4.29
CA LEU A 45 1.74 -3.18 4.02
C LEU A 45 0.86 -2.83 5.22
N SER A 46 0.44 -3.81 6.02
CA SER A 46 -0.41 -3.60 7.21
C SER A 46 0.37 -3.07 8.41
N GLY A 47 1.71 -3.18 8.39
CA GLY A 47 2.58 -2.86 9.53
C GLY A 47 2.52 -3.90 10.66
N MET A 48 1.95 -5.08 10.39
CA MET A 48 1.92 -6.20 11.34
C MET A 48 3.29 -6.90 11.37
N SER A 49 3.70 -7.28 12.57
CA SER A 49 4.88 -8.13 12.77
C SER A 49 4.49 -9.61 12.64
N PRO A 50 5.40 -10.50 12.19
CA PRO A 50 5.19 -11.94 12.27
C PRO A 50 4.83 -12.46 13.69
N ALA A 51 5.21 -11.71 14.73
CA ALA A 51 4.87 -12.02 16.10
C ALA A 51 3.39 -11.73 16.46
N ASP A 52 2.72 -10.88 15.67
CA ASP A 52 1.31 -10.49 15.89
C ASP A 52 0.34 -11.52 15.29
N ILE A 53 0.85 -12.46 14.50
CA ILE A 53 0.03 -13.55 13.94
C ILE A 53 -0.23 -14.55 15.07
N PRO A 54 -1.49 -14.84 15.39
CA PRO A 54 -1.79 -15.95 16.29
C PRO A 54 -1.14 -17.19 15.71
N LYS A 55 -0.17 -17.77 16.40
CA LYS A 55 0.33 -19.10 16.04
C LYS A 55 -0.88 -20.02 16.11
N ASN A 56 -1.41 -20.32 14.94
CA ASN A 56 -2.44 -21.31 14.81
C ASN A 56 -1.71 -22.63 15.08
N ASP A 57 -1.66 -23.03 16.35
CA ASP A 57 -1.28 -24.38 16.70
C ASP A 57 -2.24 -25.25 15.92
N GLY A 58 -1.76 -25.83 14.82
CA GLY A 58 -2.57 -26.65 13.94
C GLY A 58 -3.26 -27.73 14.76
N ARG A 59 -4.45 -27.41 15.26
CA ARG A 59 -5.32 -28.40 15.86
C ARG A 59 -5.74 -29.31 14.73
N GLY A 60 -5.02 -30.41 14.58
CA GLY A 60 -5.44 -31.50 13.75
C GLY A 60 -6.90 -31.79 14.02
N GLY A 61 -7.72 -31.80 12.96
CA GLY A 61 -9.10 -32.26 13.07
C GLY A 61 -9.16 -33.64 13.72
N ALA A 62 -10.35 -34.01 14.19
CA ALA A 62 -10.58 -35.33 14.77
C ALA A 62 -9.95 -36.40 13.86
N LEU A 63 -9.20 -37.33 14.47
CA LEU A 63 -8.68 -38.51 13.82
C LEU A 63 -9.88 -39.27 13.24
N VAL A 64 -10.21 -39.01 12.01
CA VAL A 64 -11.10 -39.84 11.22
C VAL A 64 -10.27 -41.11 10.95
N GLY A 65 -10.71 -42.26 11.44
CA GLY A 65 -9.99 -43.54 11.26
C GLY A 65 -9.56 -43.69 9.79
N ALA A 66 -8.30 -44.00 9.59
CA ALA A 66 -7.70 -44.15 8.27
C ALA A 66 -8.49 -45.21 7.48
N ARG A 67 -9.44 -44.75 6.64
CA ARG A 67 -10.05 -45.60 5.62
C ARG A 67 -9.36 -45.32 4.29
N ASN A 68 -9.21 -46.32 3.48
CA ASN A 68 -8.72 -46.14 2.12
C ASN A 68 -9.72 -45.30 1.35
N LEU A 69 -9.31 -44.14 0.91
CA LEU A 69 -10.13 -43.26 0.00
C LEU A 69 -10.21 -43.96 -1.35
N SER A 70 -11.40 -43.91 -1.96
CA SER A 70 -11.55 -44.26 -3.37
C SER A 70 -10.86 -43.23 -4.26
N LEU A 71 -10.59 -43.59 -5.51
CA LEU A 71 -10.01 -42.66 -6.49
C LEU A 71 -10.90 -41.44 -6.68
N GLU A 72 -12.22 -41.62 -6.71
CA GLU A 72 -13.23 -40.59 -6.85
C GLU A 72 -13.26 -39.64 -5.64
N GLU A 73 -13.20 -40.18 -4.42
CA GLU A 73 -13.12 -39.38 -3.19
C GLU A 73 -11.83 -38.55 -3.13
N LEU A 74 -10.71 -39.11 -3.60
CA LEU A 74 -9.44 -38.41 -3.66
C LEU A 74 -9.47 -37.26 -4.68
N GLN A 75 -10.06 -37.50 -5.86
CA GLN A 75 -10.26 -36.48 -6.89
C GLN A 75 -11.14 -35.34 -6.36
N ALA A 76 -12.28 -35.66 -5.74
CA ALA A 76 -13.17 -34.67 -5.15
C ALA A 76 -12.47 -33.82 -4.08
N THR A 77 -11.66 -34.45 -3.22
CA THR A 77 -10.87 -33.73 -2.21
C THR A 77 -9.85 -32.78 -2.83
N LEU A 78 -9.19 -33.21 -3.91
CA LEU A 78 -8.24 -32.36 -4.64
C LEU A 78 -8.96 -31.18 -5.32
N ASP A 79 -10.16 -31.39 -5.88
CA ASP A 79 -10.98 -30.33 -6.48
C ASP A 79 -11.38 -29.28 -5.43
N ASP A 80 -11.81 -29.71 -4.26
CA ASP A 80 -12.19 -28.83 -3.16
C ASP A 80 -10.99 -28.04 -2.63
N LEU A 81 -9.83 -28.66 -2.47
CA LEU A 81 -8.59 -28.00 -2.05
C LEU A 81 -8.11 -26.98 -3.09
N GLU A 82 -8.18 -27.32 -4.37
CA GLU A 82 -7.82 -26.43 -5.45
C GLU A 82 -8.74 -25.19 -5.47
N LYS A 83 -10.06 -25.40 -5.36
CA LYS A 83 -11.05 -24.32 -5.28
C LYS A 83 -10.80 -23.42 -4.07
N LEU A 84 -10.56 -23.99 -2.89
CA LEU A 84 -10.29 -23.24 -1.68
C LEU A 84 -8.99 -22.42 -1.81
N THR A 85 -7.96 -23.03 -2.38
CA THR A 85 -6.66 -22.35 -2.58
C THR A 85 -6.79 -21.17 -3.54
N ASN A 86 -7.52 -21.36 -4.66
CA ASN A 86 -7.80 -20.28 -5.61
C ASN A 86 -8.56 -19.12 -4.96
N GLN A 87 -9.62 -19.41 -4.20
CA GLN A 87 -10.37 -18.39 -3.48
C GLN A 87 -9.50 -17.60 -2.50
N ARG A 88 -8.56 -18.27 -1.83
CA ARG A 88 -7.61 -17.60 -0.92
C ARG A 88 -6.61 -16.72 -1.65
N VAL A 89 -6.07 -17.17 -2.79
CA VAL A 89 -5.18 -16.34 -3.64
C VAL A 89 -5.90 -15.09 -4.10
N ASP A 90 -7.13 -15.24 -4.63
CA ASP A 90 -7.92 -14.10 -5.09
C ASP A 90 -8.21 -13.10 -3.96
N TRP A 91 -8.63 -13.61 -2.81
CA TRP A 91 -8.91 -12.76 -1.65
C TRP A 91 -7.67 -12.01 -1.16
N MET A 92 -6.52 -12.70 -1.06
CA MET A 92 -5.24 -12.08 -0.65
C MET A 92 -4.77 -11.02 -1.64
N THR A 93 -4.96 -11.26 -2.95
CA THR A 93 -4.62 -10.29 -4.00
C THR A 93 -5.46 -9.02 -3.87
N VAL A 94 -6.77 -9.16 -3.62
CA VAL A 94 -7.65 -8.01 -3.37
C VAL A 94 -7.24 -7.27 -2.10
N MET A 95 -6.88 -8.00 -1.04
CA MET A 95 -6.43 -7.41 0.22
C MET A 95 -5.13 -6.61 0.04
N GLU A 96 -4.14 -7.20 -0.65
CA GLU A 96 -2.88 -6.52 -0.98
C GLU A 96 -3.13 -5.20 -1.72
N SER A 97 -3.97 -5.23 -2.75
CA SER A 97 -4.32 -4.03 -3.52
C SER A 97 -4.95 -2.94 -2.65
N ARG A 98 -5.90 -3.30 -1.79
CA ARG A 98 -6.56 -2.35 -0.87
C ARG A 98 -5.59 -1.75 0.15
N LEU A 99 -4.71 -2.56 0.73
CA LEU A 99 -3.71 -2.08 1.69
C LEU A 99 -2.68 -1.19 1.01
N PHE A 100 -2.27 -1.52 -0.20
CA PHE A 100 -1.38 -0.69 -1.00
C PHE A 100 -2.01 0.68 -1.27
N ASP A 101 -3.27 0.71 -1.72
CA ASP A 101 -4.01 1.96 -1.93
C ASP A 101 -4.11 2.80 -0.66
N GLN A 102 -4.42 2.16 0.47
CA GLN A 102 -4.47 2.86 1.77
C GLN A 102 -3.11 3.43 2.17
N HIS A 103 -2.03 2.67 1.95
CA HIS A 103 -0.67 3.12 2.24
C HIS A 103 -0.27 4.33 1.40
N ILE A 104 -0.58 4.31 0.10
CA ILE A 104 -0.37 5.45 -0.79
C ILE A 104 -1.20 6.66 -0.33
N ARG A 105 -2.51 6.48 -0.08
CA ARG A 105 -3.39 7.55 0.40
C ARG A 105 -2.87 8.21 1.68
N LYS A 106 -2.39 7.43 2.66
CA LYS A 106 -1.77 7.98 3.89
C LYS A 106 -0.56 8.86 3.62
N LYS A 107 0.26 8.53 2.61
CA LYS A 107 1.42 9.34 2.22
C LYS A 107 1.05 10.61 1.46
N MET A 108 -0.12 10.62 0.84
CA MET A 108 -0.66 11.76 0.10
C MET A 108 -1.43 12.75 1.00
N VAL A 109 -1.78 12.37 2.23
CA VAL A 109 -2.39 13.30 3.19
C VAL A 109 -1.31 14.19 3.81
N PRO A 110 -1.46 15.53 3.77
CA PRO A 110 -0.47 16.49 4.29
C PRO A 110 -0.48 16.51 5.82
N THR A 111 0.29 15.61 6.42
CA THR A 111 0.43 15.43 7.87
C THR A 111 1.83 15.73 8.39
N HIS A 112 2.78 16.03 7.49
CA HIS A 112 4.14 16.40 7.88
C HIS A 112 4.24 17.92 8.06
N ALA A 113 4.84 18.35 9.18
CA ALA A 113 5.08 19.78 9.39
C ALA A 113 6.05 20.30 8.32
N PRO A 114 5.73 21.41 7.62
CA PRO A 114 6.58 21.94 6.56
C PRO A 114 7.90 22.52 7.09
N VAL A 115 7.97 22.88 8.37
CA VAL A 115 9.19 23.35 9.05
C VAL A 115 9.41 22.48 10.28
N ALA A 116 10.56 21.81 10.34
CA ALA A 116 10.88 20.88 11.41
C ALA A 116 11.01 21.59 12.78
N GLY A 117 10.44 20.99 13.81
CA GLY A 117 10.57 21.42 15.20
C GLY A 117 9.93 22.79 15.54
N ARG A 118 9.15 23.37 14.66
CA ARG A 118 8.48 24.63 14.88
C ARG A 118 6.97 24.44 15.02
N ALA A 119 6.38 25.10 16.03
CA ALA A 119 4.94 25.23 16.14
C ALA A 119 4.43 26.26 15.13
N ALA A 120 3.16 26.14 14.73
CA ALA A 120 2.52 27.18 13.94
C ALA A 120 2.48 28.50 14.74
N GLY A 121 2.91 29.59 14.14
CA GLY A 121 2.86 30.92 14.75
C GLY A 121 1.43 31.46 14.75
N SER A 122 0.90 31.77 13.58
CA SER A 122 -0.49 32.25 13.40
C SER A 122 -1.38 31.15 12.83
N ALA A 123 -2.53 30.94 13.45
CA ALA A 123 -3.51 29.94 13.03
C ALA A 123 -4.41 30.45 11.89
N PHE A 124 -5.07 29.52 11.21
CA PHE A 124 -6.16 29.79 10.28
C PHE A 124 -7.33 30.49 10.99
N GLY A 125 -7.92 31.49 10.35
CA GLY A 125 -9.15 32.12 10.85
C GLY A 125 -9.20 33.63 10.67
N TRP A 126 -10.30 34.23 11.11
CA TRP A 126 -10.49 35.67 11.12
C TRP A 126 -9.59 36.34 12.15
N ARG A 127 -8.87 37.38 11.72
CA ARG A 127 -8.04 38.21 12.59
C ARG A 127 -8.01 39.65 12.13
N LEU A 128 -7.63 40.57 13.01
CA LEU A 128 -7.31 41.90 12.59
C LEU A 128 -5.96 41.88 11.85
N ASP A 129 -5.96 42.45 10.64
CA ASP A 129 -4.75 42.67 9.88
C ASP A 129 -3.84 43.62 10.65
N PRO A 130 -2.59 43.26 10.95
CA PRO A 130 -1.69 44.07 11.78
C PRO A 130 -1.28 45.37 11.11
N PHE A 131 -1.43 45.49 9.77
CA PHE A 131 -1.04 46.69 9.02
C PHE A 131 -2.21 47.62 8.75
N THR A 132 -3.38 47.06 8.45
CA THR A 132 -4.57 47.87 8.07
C THR A 132 -5.59 48.01 9.20
N GLY A 133 -5.53 47.19 10.23
CA GLY A 133 -6.50 47.12 11.33
C GLY A 133 -7.87 46.59 10.91
N GLN A 134 -8.03 46.12 9.67
CA GLN A 134 -9.28 45.57 9.15
C GLN A 134 -9.38 44.05 9.46
N SER A 135 -10.62 43.55 9.54
CA SER A 135 -10.86 42.12 9.69
C SER A 135 -10.47 41.42 8.39
N ALA A 136 -9.49 40.53 8.47
CA ALA A 136 -8.99 39.71 7.38
C ALA A 136 -9.01 38.21 7.73
N LEU A 137 -9.36 37.40 6.75
CA LEU A 137 -9.32 35.93 6.90
C LEU A 137 -7.93 35.43 6.56
N HIS A 138 -7.24 34.90 7.57
CA HIS A 138 -6.00 34.17 7.36
C HIS A 138 -6.31 32.76 6.85
N THR A 139 -5.95 32.46 5.60
CA THR A 139 -6.29 31.22 4.91
C THR A 139 -5.21 30.16 5.00
N GLY A 140 -4.27 30.30 5.94
CA GLY A 140 -3.15 29.39 6.10
C GLY A 140 -2.69 29.23 7.56
N LEU A 141 -1.57 28.55 7.72
CA LEU A 141 -0.81 28.44 8.98
C LEU A 141 0.56 29.09 8.75
N ASP A 142 0.94 30.03 9.62
CA ASP A 142 2.26 30.64 9.57
C ASP A 142 3.25 29.84 10.41
N PHE A 143 4.42 29.54 9.86
CA PHE A 143 5.54 28.90 10.55
C PHE A 143 6.68 29.91 10.66
N GLN A 144 7.03 30.32 11.87
CA GLN A 144 8.16 31.22 12.10
C GLN A 144 9.46 30.45 12.06
N ALA A 145 10.35 30.83 11.14
CA ALA A 145 11.67 30.23 11.01
C ALA A 145 12.65 31.22 10.38
N ASP A 146 13.94 31.00 10.61
CA ASP A 146 14.99 31.82 10.03
C ASP A 146 15.08 31.62 8.52
N THR A 147 15.40 32.69 7.77
CA THR A 147 15.63 32.62 6.33
C THR A 147 16.67 31.54 6.00
N GLY A 148 16.37 30.72 4.98
CA GLY A 148 17.20 29.58 4.59
C GLY A 148 16.85 28.26 5.28
N THR A 149 15.97 28.29 6.30
CA THR A 149 15.47 27.05 6.92
C THR A 149 14.79 26.17 5.86
N PRO A 150 15.01 24.84 5.86
CA PRO A 150 14.37 23.95 4.92
C PRO A 150 12.85 23.97 5.02
N ILE A 151 12.16 24.10 3.88
CA ILE A 151 10.73 23.84 3.74
C ILE A 151 10.57 22.41 3.20
N LEU A 152 9.78 21.62 3.93
CA LEU A 152 9.54 20.19 3.64
C LEU A 152 8.13 20.00 3.10
N ALA A 153 7.99 19.11 2.13
CA ALA A 153 6.68 18.77 1.58
C ALA A 153 5.82 18.04 2.65
N ALA A 154 4.63 18.57 2.93
CA ALA A 154 3.73 18.02 3.94
C ALA A 154 3.18 16.64 3.57
N ALA A 155 3.12 16.33 2.28
CA ALA A 155 2.78 15.02 1.73
C ALA A 155 3.50 14.79 0.39
N GLY A 156 3.41 13.57 -0.15
CA GLY A 156 3.81 13.27 -1.52
C GLY A 156 2.84 13.89 -2.53
N GLY A 157 3.33 14.27 -3.70
CA GLY A 157 2.48 14.85 -4.75
C GLY A 157 3.26 15.33 -5.97
N VAL A 158 2.55 16.04 -6.85
CA VAL A 158 3.11 16.66 -8.05
C VAL A 158 3.11 18.17 -7.88
N VAL A 159 4.21 18.84 -8.18
CA VAL A 159 4.29 20.30 -8.22
C VAL A 159 3.46 20.80 -9.39
N ILE A 160 2.34 21.48 -9.11
CA ILE A 160 1.44 22.03 -10.13
C ILE A 160 1.70 23.50 -10.45
N ALA A 161 2.32 24.23 -9.52
CA ALA A 161 2.77 25.60 -9.74
C ALA A 161 4.09 25.88 -8.98
N GLN A 162 4.96 26.65 -9.61
CA GLN A 162 6.16 27.23 -9.00
C GLN A 162 6.37 28.59 -9.67
N GLU A 163 6.01 29.64 -8.96
CA GLU A 163 5.99 31.01 -9.52
C GLU A 163 6.19 32.08 -8.43
N PHE A 164 6.45 33.30 -8.86
CA PHE A 164 6.38 34.46 -7.97
C PHE A 164 4.97 35.05 -8.01
N HIS A 165 4.34 35.15 -6.83
CA HIS A 165 3.03 35.75 -6.68
C HIS A 165 3.11 37.04 -5.87
N PRO A 166 2.45 38.13 -6.27
CA PRO A 166 2.57 39.42 -5.60
C PRO A 166 2.23 39.42 -4.10
N ALA A 167 1.28 38.58 -3.68
CA ALA A 167 0.87 38.45 -2.28
C ALA A 167 1.60 37.35 -1.50
N TYR A 168 2.20 36.38 -2.18
CA TYR A 168 2.78 35.19 -1.55
C TYR A 168 4.29 35.04 -1.78
N GLY A 169 4.94 35.98 -2.50
CA GLY A 169 6.32 35.85 -2.88
C GLY A 169 6.60 34.62 -3.76
N ASN A 170 7.74 33.99 -3.62
CA ASN A 170 7.97 32.70 -4.28
C ASN A 170 7.06 31.64 -3.67
N MET A 171 6.24 31.04 -4.52
CA MET A 171 5.16 30.14 -4.15
C MET A 171 5.32 28.80 -4.85
N ILE A 172 4.99 27.73 -4.15
CA ILE A 172 4.90 26.38 -4.69
C ILE A 172 3.53 25.81 -4.34
N GLU A 173 2.88 25.18 -5.30
CA GLU A 173 1.68 24.37 -5.07
C GLU A 173 1.94 22.92 -5.41
N VAL A 174 1.49 22.04 -4.54
CA VAL A 174 1.63 20.58 -4.69
C VAL A 174 0.25 19.95 -4.67
N ASP A 175 -0.11 19.25 -5.74
CA ASP A 175 -1.31 18.42 -5.82
C ASP A 175 -1.01 17.02 -5.26
N HIS A 176 -1.78 16.64 -4.25
CA HIS A 176 -1.69 15.35 -3.56
C HIS A 176 -2.72 14.33 -4.08
N GLY A 177 -3.47 14.68 -5.12
CA GLY A 177 -4.62 13.91 -5.58
C GLY A 177 -5.88 14.13 -4.73
N ASN A 178 -7.00 13.58 -5.17
CA ASN A 178 -8.32 13.72 -4.51
C ASN A 178 -8.72 15.17 -4.22
N GLN A 179 -8.37 16.11 -5.10
CA GLN A 179 -8.64 17.54 -4.97
C GLN A 179 -7.94 18.21 -3.76
N LEU A 180 -6.90 17.60 -3.24
CA LEU A 180 -6.13 18.10 -2.12
C LEU A 180 -4.85 18.76 -2.63
N VAL A 181 -4.74 20.08 -2.44
CA VAL A 181 -3.57 20.88 -2.83
C VAL A 181 -3.01 21.58 -1.59
N THR A 182 -1.69 21.58 -1.44
CA THR A 182 -1.01 22.42 -0.46
C THR A 182 -0.23 23.52 -1.15
N ARG A 183 -0.27 24.73 -0.55
CA ARG A 183 0.46 25.91 -0.99
C ARG A 183 1.51 26.28 0.04
N TYR A 184 2.71 26.58 -0.43
CA TYR A 184 3.84 27.05 0.36
C TYR A 184 4.27 28.40 -0.19
N ALA A 185 4.24 29.41 0.67
CA ALA A 185 4.50 30.80 0.31
C ALA A 185 5.76 31.34 0.98
N HIS A 186 6.16 32.54 0.58
CA HIS A 186 7.28 33.30 1.17
C HIS A 186 8.62 32.55 1.17
N ALA A 187 8.87 31.72 0.14
CA ALA A 187 10.14 31.03 -0.01
C ALA A 187 11.24 31.99 -0.53
N SER A 188 12.43 31.92 0.07
CA SER A 188 13.62 32.61 -0.47
C SER A 188 14.12 31.91 -1.73
N ARG A 189 13.99 30.58 -1.77
CA ARG A 189 14.48 29.74 -2.86
C ARG A 189 13.60 28.51 -3.03
N THR A 190 13.32 28.17 -4.29
CA THR A 190 12.65 26.95 -4.70
C THR A 190 13.66 25.97 -5.29
N LEU A 191 13.57 24.70 -4.95
CA LEU A 191 14.49 23.64 -5.38
C LEU A 191 13.83 22.65 -6.36
N VAL A 192 12.57 22.92 -6.70
CA VAL A 192 11.73 22.12 -7.60
C VAL A 192 11.10 23.02 -8.65
N LYS A 193 10.58 22.43 -9.72
CA LYS A 193 9.85 23.08 -10.79
C LYS A 193 8.50 22.40 -11.03
N GLN A 194 7.63 23.07 -11.74
CA GLN A 194 6.34 22.49 -12.15
C GLN A 194 6.55 21.16 -12.90
N GLY A 195 5.76 20.16 -12.54
CA GLY A 195 5.83 18.79 -13.03
C GLY A 195 6.71 17.85 -12.20
N ASP A 196 7.51 18.35 -11.26
CA ASP A 196 8.34 17.50 -10.41
C ASP A 196 7.50 16.73 -9.40
N LEU A 197 7.91 15.48 -9.13
CA LEU A 197 7.37 14.65 -8.07
C LEU A 197 8.09 14.93 -6.76
N VAL A 198 7.35 15.16 -5.68
CA VAL A 198 7.89 15.33 -4.33
C VAL A 198 7.41 14.22 -3.41
N LYS A 199 8.27 13.79 -2.49
CA LYS A 199 7.95 12.82 -1.44
C LYS A 199 7.63 13.57 -0.15
N ARG A 200 6.75 13.00 0.69
CA ARG A 200 6.48 13.51 2.04
C ARG A 200 7.79 13.69 2.82
N GLY A 201 7.99 14.88 3.41
CA GLY A 201 9.20 15.24 4.15
C GLY A 201 10.42 15.59 3.28
N GLN A 202 10.30 15.62 1.97
CA GLN A 202 11.37 16.05 1.08
C GLN A 202 11.58 17.56 1.19
N LYS A 203 12.84 18.00 1.35
CA LYS A 203 13.21 19.42 1.20
C LYS A 203 12.99 19.83 -0.26
N PHE A 204 12.23 20.88 -0.49
CA PHE A 204 11.92 21.37 -1.84
C PHE A 204 11.95 22.90 -1.96
N ALA A 205 12.10 23.62 -0.83
CA ALA A 205 12.26 25.06 -0.79
C ALA A 205 13.02 25.48 0.48
N GLU A 206 13.29 26.77 0.61
CA GLU A 206 13.91 27.41 1.78
C GLU A 206 13.06 28.64 2.19
N VAL A 207 12.94 28.86 3.51
CA VAL A 207 12.20 29.98 4.10
C VAL A 207 12.78 31.31 3.67
N GLY A 208 11.94 32.28 3.39
CA GLY A 208 12.26 33.68 3.04
C GLY A 208 11.51 34.68 3.90
N THR A 209 11.61 35.95 3.49
CA THR A 209 11.01 37.12 4.19
C THR A 209 10.13 37.96 3.27
N THR A 210 9.73 37.42 2.13
CA THR A 210 8.89 38.17 1.15
C THR A 210 7.44 38.14 1.52
#